data_f231f7b44855060c1859beb421dba8e0
#
_entry.id   f231f7b44855060c1859beb421dba8e0
#
_cell.length_a   1.000
_cell.length_b   1.000
_cell.length_c   1.000
_cell.angle_alpha   90.00
_cell.angle_beta   90.00
_cell.angle_gamma   90.00
#
_symmetry.space_group_name_H-M   'P 1'
#
loop_
_entity.id
_entity.type
_entity.pdbx_description
1 polymer ?
#
loop_
_entity_poly.entity_id
_entity_poly.type
_entity_poly.pdbx_seq_one_letter_code
_entity_poly.pdbx_strand_id
1 'polypeptide(L)'
;MKQQNGFRMLVVAAAAALCAATAPALEKVVFVGGHPDDFAAEIGLALLMRGKFEVHVVDFTHGERGCGPEKFKSGWTKAKRTKEEENVCAAVGAKLHWLDEIDGEAYACRETCAKFAEMLKELQPRAVITHWPMDQHLDHLMAYAATMKAIQLAKISPEIYYHEQDHQSKGFQPAYWVDITSVEEEKERIIGLYECQGGATYIAANKRLNGDFRGRNMLKPVKFAEAYAVYPGAAQGAKCIFSELPRPE
;
A
#
# COMPACT_ATOMS: atom_id res chain seq x y z
N MET A 1 41.01 64.49 43.89
CA MET A 1 40.83 63.86 42.55
C MET A 1 40.88 62.37 42.73
N LYS A 2 39.68 61.71 42.69
CA LYS A 2 39.56 60.24 42.77
C LYS A 2 39.07 59.75 41.41
N GLN A 3 39.91 59.02 40.70
CA GLN A 3 39.52 58.32 39.48
C GLN A 3 38.71 57.07 39.87
N GLN A 4 37.52 56.97 39.32
CA GLN A 4 36.71 55.71 39.36
C GLN A 4 36.96 54.93 38.09
N ASN A 5 37.62 53.79 38.19
CA ASN A 5 37.73 52.79 37.12
C ASN A 5 36.46 51.98 37.09
N GLY A 6 35.62 52.20 36.06
CA GLY A 6 34.47 51.38 35.79
C GLY A 6 34.84 50.12 34.98
N PHE A 7 34.73 48.97 35.61
CA PHE A 7 34.87 47.65 34.97
C PHE A 7 33.58 47.32 34.21
N ARG A 8 33.62 47.35 32.90
CA ARG A 8 32.49 46.87 32.05
C ARG A 8 32.60 45.36 31.88
N MET A 9 31.69 44.65 32.51
CA MET A 9 31.55 43.22 32.37
C MET A 9 30.79 42.92 31.03
N LEU A 10 31.47 42.32 30.08
CA LEU A 10 30.91 41.89 28.82
C LEU A 10 30.24 40.54 29.04
N VAL A 11 28.88 40.50 29.06
CA VAL A 11 28.14 39.24 29.10
C VAL A 11 28.01 38.73 27.68
N VAL A 12 28.76 37.67 27.32
CA VAL A 12 28.62 36.96 26.06
C VAL A 12 27.52 35.91 26.27
N ALA A 13 26.34 36.19 25.76
CA ALA A 13 25.26 35.21 25.70
C ALA A 13 25.56 34.22 24.54
N ALA A 14 26.01 33.02 24.88
CA ALA A 14 26.12 31.91 23.90
C ALA A 14 24.72 31.37 23.59
N ALA A 15 24.19 31.70 22.44
CA ALA A 15 22.97 31.10 21.91
C ALA A 15 23.31 29.67 21.40
N ALA A 16 23.04 28.67 22.22
CA ALA A 16 23.08 27.28 21.78
C ALA A 16 21.87 27.03 20.85
N ALA A 17 22.12 27.07 19.55
CA ALA A 17 21.16 26.59 18.55
C ALA A 17 21.06 25.06 18.70
N LEU A 18 19.99 24.60 19.32
CA LEU A 18 19.60 23.19 19.33
C LEU A 18 19.16 22.85 17.89
N CYS A 19 20.08 22.28 17.09
CA CYS A 19 19.70 21.59 15.85
C CYS A 19 18.94 20.33 16.28
N ALA A 20 17.63 20.39 16.34
CA ALA A 20 16.80 19.20 16.39
C ALA A 20 17.02 18.46 15.06
N ALA A 21 17.80 17.40 15.06
CA ALA A 21 17.93 16.51 13.94
C ALA A 21 16.53 15.90 13.70
N THR A 22 15.83 16.36 12.66
CA THR A 22 14.60 15.72 12.23
C THR A 22 14.95 14.31 11.77
N ALA A 23 14.26 13.31 12.33
CA ALA A 23 14.40 11.94 11.83
C ALA A 23 14.18 11.94 10.30
N PRO A 24 14.97 11.17 9.53
CA PRO A 24 14.76 11.09 8.10
C PRO A 24 13.31 10.66 7.81
N ALA A 25 12.70 11.27 6.80
CA ALA A 25 11.36 10.89 6.37
C ALA A 25 11.38 9.42 5.94
N LEU A 26 10.32 8.68 6.30
CA LEU A 26 10.17 7.28 5.89
C LEU A 26 10.05 7.18 4.37
N GLU A 27 10.67 6.17 3.79
CA GLU A 27 10.49 5.83 2.39
C GLU A 27 9.04 5.37 2.15
N LYS A 28 8.47 5.72 1.00
CA LYS A 28 7.06 5.47 0.69
C LYS A 28 6.91 4.19 -0.11
N VAL A 29 5.87 3.43 0.23
CA VAL A 29 5.42 2.26 -0.53
C VAL A 29 3.97 2.48 -0.94
N VAL A 30 3.68 2.29 -2.23
CA VAL A 30 2.35 2.48 -2.81
C VAL A 30 1.75 1.13 -3.15
N PHE A 31 0.58 0.85 -2.61
CA PHE A 31 -0.28 -0.28 -2.95
C PHE A 31 -1.39 0.21 -3.88
N VAL A 32 -1.64 -0.50 -4.97
CA VAL A 32 -2.58 -0.06 -6.01
C VAL A 32 -3.67 -1.12 -6.20
N GLY A 33 -4.91 -0.76 -5.86
CA GLY A 33 -6.12 -1.55 -6.06
C GLY A 33 -6.99 -1.04 -7.21
N GLY A 34 -7.77 -1.91 -7.82
CA GLY A 34 -8.87 -1.54 -8.72
C GLY A 34 -10.08 -1.06 -7.92
N HIS A 35 -10.30 -1.65 -6.74
CA HIS A 35 -11.46 -1.41 -5.88
C HIS A 35 -11.07 -1.40 -4.40
N PRO A 36 -11.87 -0.74 -3.54
CA PRO A 36 -11.84 -0.99 -2.10
C PRO A 36 -12.04 -2.50 -1.83
N ASP A 37 -11.22 -3.08 -0.97
CA ASP A 37 -11.08 -4.50 -0.63
C ASP A 37 -9.95 -5.26 -1.36
N ASP A 38 -9.46 -4.80 -2.48
CA ASP A 38 -8.28 -5.40 -3.11
C ASP A 38 -7.07 -5.38 -2.15
N PHE A 39 -6.94 -4.31 -1.37
CA PHE A 39 -5.88 -4.16 -0.36
C PHE A 39 -5.90 -5.25 0.73
N ALA A 40 -7.00 -5.99 0.89
CA ALA A 40 -7.06 -7.12 1.84
C ALA A 40 -5.98 -8.18 1.57
N ALA A 41 -5.56 -8.34 0.32
CA ALA A 41 -4.49 -9.27 -0.05
C ALA A 41 -3.14 -8.91 0.58
N GLU A 42 -2.93 -7.63 0.96
CA GLU A 42 -1.64 -7.01 1.26
C GLU A 42 -1.57 -6.41 2.67
N ILE A 43 -2.65 -6.47 3.44
CA ILE A 43 -2.72 -5.89 4.80
C ILE A 43 -1.63 -6.44 5.71
N GLY A 44 -1.28 -7.73 5.60
CA GLY A 44 -0.23 -8.35 6.40
C GLY A 44 1.14 -7.70 6.16
N LEU A 45 1.52 -7.52 4.89
CA LEU A 45 2.74 -6.80 4.52
C LEU A 45 2.72 -5.36 5.03
N ALA A 46 1.61 -4.65 4.82
CA ALA A 46 1.48 -3.26 5.26
C ALA A 46 1.60 -3.12 6.79
N LEU A 47 1.06 -4.06 7.56
CA LEU A 47 1.23 -4.12 9.02
C LEU A 47 2.71 -4.31 9.42
N LEU A 48 3.45 -5.17 8.74
CA LEU A 48 4.88 -5.38 8.98
C LEU A 48 5.74 -4.16 8.60
N MET A 49 5.23 -3.29 7.74
CA MET A 49 5.88 -2.04 7.31
C MET A 49 5.74 -0.89 8.31
N ARG A 50 4.85 -0.99 9.30
CA ARG A 50 4.64 0.08 10.29
C ARG A 50 5.93 0.55 10.93
N GLY A 51 6.12 1.88 10.97
CA GLY A 51 7.30 2.51 11.55
C GLY A 51 8.59 2.39 10.72
N LYS A 52 8.55 1.69 9.58
CA LYS A 52 9.69 1.54 8.66
C LYS A 52 9.43 2.22 7.32
N PHE A 53 8.21 2.17 6.84
CA PHE A 53 7.76 2.77 5.59
C PHE A 53 6.51 3.62 5.82
N GLU A 54 6.32 4.63 4.99
CA GLU A 54 5.06 5.35 4.86
C GLU A 54 4.21 4.64 3.80
N VAL A 55 3.11 4.03 4.23
CA VAL A 55 2.24 3.25 3.36
C VAL A 55 1.18 4.15 2.72
N HIS A 56 1.03 4.04 1.40
CA HIS A 56 0.00 4.69 0.61
C HIS A 56 -0.83 3.63 -0.11
N VAL A 57 -2.15 3.81 -0.15
CA VAL A 57 -3.09 3.00 -0.93
C VAL A 57 -3.69 3.89 -2.00
N VAL A 58 -3.73 3.43 -3.24
CA VAL A 58 -4.33 4.12 -4.37
C VAL A 58 -5.37 3.21 -4.99
N ASP A 59 -6.65 3.55 -4.85
CA ASP A 59 -7.75 2.85 -5.49
C ASP A 59 -8.19 3.54 -6.77
N PHE A 60 -8.42 2.75 -7.80
CA PHE A 60 -8.88 3.25 -9.09
C PHE A 60 -10.34 3.67 -9.05
N THR A 61 -11.19 2.86 -8.43
CA THR A 61 -12.63 3.07 -8.32
C THR A 61 -13.07 3.07 -6.87
N HIS A 62 -14.30 3.47 -6.61
CA HIS A 62 -14.93 3.31 -5.31
C HIS A 62 -15.69 1.98 -5.16
N GLY A 63 -15.56 1.07 -6.14
CA GLY A 63 -16.25 -0.21 -6.15
C GLY A 63 -17.78 -0.09 -6.12
N GLU A 64 -18.33 0.96 -6.72
CA GLU A 64 -19.71 1.39 -6.56
C GLU A 64 -20.74 0.42 -7.12
N ARG A 65 -20.34 -0.52 -7.99
CA ARG A 65 -21.24 -1.55 -8.53
C ARG A 65 -21.27 -2.85 -7.71
N GLY A 66 -20.38 -3.01 -6.75
CA GLY A 66 -20.19 -4.26 -6.00
C GLY A 66 -21.40 -4.75 -5.18
N CYS A 67 -22.45 -3.93 -4.96
CA CYS A 67 -23.62 -4.31 -4.18
C CYS A 67 -24.95 -4.29 -4.98
N GLY A 68 -24.86 -4.34 -6.30
CA GLY A 68 -25.99 -4.43 -7.21
C GLY A 68 -26.58 -3.09 -7.65
N PRO A 69 -27.44 -3.12 -8.73
CA PRO A 69 -27.81 -1.93 -9.49
C PRO A 69 -28.59 -0.87 -8.69
N GLU A 70 -29.47 -1.26 -7.78
CA GLU A 70 -30.28 -0.31 -7.01
C GLU A 70 -29.44 0.48 -6.01
N LYS A 71 -28.50 -0.20 -5.34
CA LYS A 71 -27.56 0.46 -4.41
C LYS A 71 -26.54 1.32 -5.17
N PHE A 72 -26.15 0.93 -6.37
CA PHE A 72 -25.32 1.73 -7.26
C PHE A 72 -26.03 3.05 -7.63
N LYS A 73 -27.24 2.98 -8.17
CA LYS A 73 -28.04 4.16 -8.57
C LYS A 73 -28.28 5.14 -7.42
N SER A 74 -28.46 4.64 -6.22
CA SER A 74 -28.68 5.48 -5.03
C SER A 74 -27.37 6.10 -4.49
N GLY A 75 -26.20 5.68 -4.97
CA GLY A 75 -24.88 6.08 -4.43
C GLY A 75 -24.54 5.42 -3.10
N TRP A 76 -25.39 4.51 -2.60
CA TRP A 76 -25.18 3.87 -1.32
C TRP A 76 -23.87 3.05 -1.29
N THR A 77 -23.62 2.24 -2.35
CA THR A 77 -22.45 1.37 -2.43
C THR A 77 -21.18 2.22 -2.43
N LYS A 78 -21.13 3.29 -3.24
CA LYS A 78 -19.98 4.19 -3.28
C LYS A 78 -19.65 4.73 -1.88
N ALA A 79 -20.65 5.30 -1.21
CA ALA A 79 -20.48 5.88 0.13
C ALA A 79 -20.02 4.84 1.16
N LYS A 80 -20.62 3.63 1.14
CA LYS A 80 -20.29 2.55 2.09
C LYS A 80 -18.88 2.05 1.86
N ARG A 81 -18.51 1.67 0.64
CA ARG A 81 -17.18 1.13 0.31
C ARG A 81 -16.05 2.15 0.50
N THR A 82 -16.30 3.41 0.13
CA THR A 82 -15.34 4.50 0.43
C THR A 82 -15.07 4.56 1.94
N LYS A 83 -16.13 4.50 2.76
CA LYS A 83 -15.95 4.56 4.22
C LYS A 83 -15.28 3.32 4.79
N GLU A 84 -15.53 2.16 4.25
CA GLU A 84 -14.85 0.92 4.64
C GLU A 84 -13.35 1.00 4.34
N GLU A 85 -12.96 1.46 3.14
CA GLU A 85 -11.55 1.63 2.76
C GLU A 85 -10.84 2.69 3.62
N GLU A 86 -11.48 3.84 3.89
CA GLU A 86 -10.96 4.82 4.85
C GLU A 86 -10.68 4.21 6.22
N ASN A 87 -11.60 3.39 6.72
CA ASN A 87 -11.45 2.73 8.02
C ASN A 87 -10.31 1.70 8.02
N VAL A 88 -10.17 0.92 6.95
CA VAL A 88 -9.10 -0.05 6.76
C VAL A 88 -7.74 0.65 6.68
N CYS A 89 -7.62 1.67 5.83
CA CYS A 89 -6.38 2.45 5.72
C CYS A 89 -6.00 3.11 7.06
N ALA A 90 -6.97 3.67 7.78
CA ALA A 90 -6.74 4.25 9.11
C ALA A 90 -6.26 3.18 10.12
N ALA A 91 -6.86 1.98 10.11
CA ALA A 91 -6.46 0.87 10.98
C ALA A 91 -5.04 0.36 10.68
N VAL A 92 -4.63 0.35 9.42
CA VAL A 92 -3.26 0.01 9.00
C VAL A 92 -2.28 1.15 9.28
N GLY A 93 -2.74 2.40 9.26
CA GLY A 93 -1.91 3.60 9.31
C GLY A 93 -1.45 4.04 7.92
N ALA A 94 -2.20 3.70 6.88
CA ALA A 94 -1.94 4.05 5.49
C ALA A 94 -2.64 5.35 5.10
N LYS A 95 -2.12 6.04 4.07
CA LYS A 95 -2.73 7.19 3.42
C LYS A 95 -3.47 6.74 2.17
N LEU A 96 -4.76 7.04 2.08
CA LEU A 96 -5.63 6.65 0.98
C LEU A 96 -5.71 7.74 -0.10
N HIS A 97 -5.68 7.33 -1.35
CA HIS A 97 -5.82 8.16 -2.54
C HIS A 97 -6.81 7.53 -3.53
N TRP A 98 -7.49 8.37 -4.32
CA TRP A 98 -8.48 7.95 -5.29
C TRP A 98 -8.13 8.44 -6.70
N LEU A 99 -8.30 7.60 -7.70
CA LEU A 99 -8.26 8.01 -9.10
C LEU A 99 -9.64 8.37 -9.64
N ASP A 100 -10.72 8.01 -8.93
CA ASP A 100 -12.12 8.34 -9.22
C ASP A 100 -12.64 7.80 -10.55
N GLU A 101 -12.07 6.69 -11.04
CA GLU A 101 -12.65 5.94 -12.14
C GLU A 101 -13.96 5.26 -11.72
N ILE A 102 -14.78 4.87 -12.69
CA ILE A 102 -16.05 4.20 -12.43
C ILE A 102 -15.84 2.68 -12.42
N ASP A 103 -16.31 1.99 -11.38
CA ASP A 103 -16.26 0.54 -11.23
C ASP A 103 -16.91 -0.16 -12.44
N GLY A 104 -16.17 -1.09 -13.05
CA GLY A 104 -16.53 -1.78 -14.29
C GLY A 104 -16.36 -0.95 -15.57
N GLU A 105 -15.92 0.30 -15.47
CA GLU A 105 -15.66 1.20 -16.60
C GLU A 105 -14.28 1.85 -16.49
N ALA A 106 -13.40 1.35 -15.61
CA ALA A 106 -12.05 1.89 -15.47
C ALA A 106 -11.20 1.65 -16.73
N TYR A 107 -10.48 2.68 -17.17
CA TYR A 107 -9.58 2.59 -18.30
C TYR A 107 -8.21 3.19 -17.99
N ALA A 108 -7.16 2.55 -18.51
CA ALA A 108 -5.82 3.13 -18.55
C ALA A 108 -5.71 4.21 -19.64
N CYS A 109 -6.64 5.19 -19.62
CA CYS A 109 -6.67 6.28 -20.58
C CYS A 109 -5.56 7.31 -20.31
N ARG A 110 -5.38 8.26 -21.23
CA ARG A 110 -4.34 9.28 -21.12
C ARG A 110 -4.48 10.12 -19.85
N GLU A 111 -5.70 10.50 -19.54
CA GLU A 111 -6.07 11.38 -18.43
C GLU A 111 -5.79 10.70 -17.09
N THR A 112 -6.26 9.47 -16.91
CA THR A 112 -6.04 8.65 -15.71
C THR A 112 -4.56 8.35 -15.50
N CYS A 113 -3.86 7.95 -16.56
CA CYS A 113 -2.42 7.71 -16.49
C CYS A 113 -1.64 9.00 -16.13
N ALA A 114 -2.05 10.18 -16.63
CA ALA A 114 -1.39 11.45 -16.32
C ALA A 114 -1.67 11.86 -14.86
N LYS A 115 -2.93 11.78 -14.40
CA LYS A 115 -3.31 12.04 -12.99
C LYS A 115 -2.48 11.17 -12.04
N PHE A 116 -2.39 9.88 -12.33
CA PHE A 116 -1.62 8.95 -11.51
C PHE A 116 -0.11 9.21 -11.58
N ALA A 117 0.41 9.58 -12.75
CA ALA A 117 1.82 9.93 -12.91
C ALA A 117 2.22 11.14 -12.06
N GLU A 118 1.40 12.20 -12.00
CA GLU A 118 1.68 13.33 -11.13
C GLU A 118 1.66 12.93 -9.65
N MET A 119 0.70 12.12 -9.22
CA MET A 119 0.67 11.57 -7.87
C MET A 119 1.95 10.79 -7.54
N LEU A 120 2.37 9.87 -8.40
CA LEU A 120 3.60 9.08 -8.20
C LEU A 120 4.86 9.96 -8.20
N LYS A 121 4.86 11.02 -9.00
CA LYS A 121 5.95 12.00 -9.05
C LYS A 121 6.07 12.81 -7.75
N GLU A 122 4.95 13.15 -7.12
CA GLU A 122 4.94 13.81 -5.80
C GLU A 122 5.32 12.85 -4.68
N LEU A 123 4.84 11.62 -4.75
CA LEU A 123 5.14 10.60 -3.74
C LEU A 123 6.59 10.12 -3.79
N GLN A 124 7.19 9.99 -4.97
CA GLN A 124 8.52 9.38 -5.16
C GLN A 124 8.66 8.05 -4.42
N PRO A 125 7.79 7.05 -4.72
CA PRO A 125 7.77 5.81 -3.96
C PRO A 125 9.05 4.99 -4.16
N ARG A 126 9.53 4.36 -3.10
CA ARG A 126 10.57 3.32 -3.14
C ARG A 126 10.07 2.07 -3.86
N ALA A 127 8.82 1.69 -3.60
CA ALA A 127 8.20 0.53 -4.22
C ALA A 127 6.74 0.81 -4.58
N VAL A 128 6.27 0.15 -5.65
CA VAL A 128 4.86 0.10 -6.06
C VAL A 128 4.46 -1.37 -6.15
N ILE A 129 3.36 -1.70 -5.50
CA ILE A 129 2.76 -3.03 -5.53
C ILE A 129 1.40 -2.89 -6.23
N THR A 130 1.14 -3.68 -7.26
CA THR A 130 -0.08 -3.58 -8.07
C THR A 130 -0.58 -4.96 -8.48
N HIS A 131 -1.71 -5.02 -9.15
CA HIS A 131 -2.29 -6.29 -9.61
C HIS A 131 -1.36 -7.08 -10.53
N TRP A 132 -1.46 -8.41 -10.46
CA TRP A 132 -0.85 -9.32 -11.42
C TRP A 132 -1.40 -9.09 -12.83
N PRO A 133 -0.55 -9.05 -13.89
CA PRO A 133 -0.97 -8.68 -15.26
C PRO A 133 -1.86 -9.71 -15.95
N MET A 134 -2.19 -10.83 -15.31
CA MET A 134 -3.08 -11.88 -15.83
C MET A 134 -4.21 -12.11 -14.83
N ASP A 135 -5.18 -11.20 -14.84
CA ASP A 135 -6.34 -11.22 -13.97
C ASP A 135 -7.64 -11.35 -14.77
N GLN A 136 -8.71 -11.85 -14.13
CA GLN A 136 -10.03 -11.99 -14.77
C GLN A 136 -10.87 -10.71 -14.66
N HIS A 137 -10.55 -9.84 -13.69
CA HIS A 137 -11.27 -8.57 -13.53
C HIS A 137 -10.63 -7.49 -14.41
N LEU A 138 -11.44 -6.88 -15.27
CA LEU A 138 -10.93 -5.88 -16.22
C LEU A 138 -10.38 -4.64 -15.52
N ASP A 139 -10.97 -4.18 -14.44
CA ASP A 139 -10.48 -3.02 -13.69
C ASP A 139 -9.11 -3.32 -13.05
N HIS A 140 -8.82 -4.57 -12.61
CA HIS A 140 -7.49 -4.96 -12.15
C HIS A 140 -6.45 -4.87 -13.26
N LEU A 141 -6.82 -5.31 -14.47
CA LEU A 141 -5.93 -5.18 -15.66
C LEU A 141 -5.70 -3.71 -16.01
N MET A 142 -6.72 -2.86 -15.87
CA MET A 142 -6.59 -1.42 -16.13
C MET A 142 -5.76 -0.73 -15.04
N ALA A 143 -5.94 -1.09 -13.77
CA ALA A 143 -5.11 -0.60 -12.67
C ALA A 143 -3.64 -0.97 -12.87
N TYR A 144 -3.34 -2.23 -13.25
CA TYR A 144 -1.99 -2.64 -13.64
C TYR A 144 -1.45 -1.81 -14.81
N ALA A 145 -2.19 -1.72 -15.92
CA ALA A 145 -1.73 -1.05 -17.14
C ALA A 145 -1.46 0.46 -16.89
N ALA A 146 -2.36 1.12 -16.17
CA ALA A 146 -2.22 2.52 -15.81
C ALA A 146 -1.05 2.74 -14.83
N THR A 147 -0.82 1.84 -13.88
CA THR A 147 0.34 1.90 -12.98
C THR A 147 1.65 1.88 -13.76
N MET A 148 1.80 0.92 -14.66
CA MET A 148 3.01 0.81 -15.48
C MET A 148 3.21 2.05 -16.36
N LYS A 149 2.12 2.58 -16.92
CA LYS A 149 2.16 3.79 -17.74
C LYS A 149 2.47 5.04 -16.91
N ALA A 150 1.89 5.16 -15.72
CA ALA A 150 2.12 6.27 -14.81
C ALA A 150 3.58 6.33 -14.34
N ILE A 151 4.19 5.20 -13.98
CA ILE A 151 5.62 5.10 -13.61
C ILE A 151 6.49 5.62 -14.76
N GLN A 152 6.20 5.20 -16.00
CA GLN A 152 6.92 5.66 -17.19
C GLN A 152 6.79 7.19 -17.41
N LEU A 153 5.57 7.72 -17.28
CA LEU A 153 5.29 9.16 -17.47
C LEU A 153 5.91 10.00 -16.34
N ALA A 154 5.89 9.52 -15.11
CA ALA A 154 6.51 10.15 -13.96
C ALA A 154 8.06 10.16 -14.03
N LYS A 155 8.65 9.31 -14.89
CA LYS A 155 10.10 9.11 -15.06
C LYS A 155 10.77 8.72 -13.74
N ILE A 156 10.13 7.85 -12.97
CA ILE A 156 10.66 7.27 -11.74
C ILE A 156 11.01 5.79 -11.96
N SER A 157 11.79 5.22 -11.04
CA SER A 157 12.25 3.82 -11.13
C SER A 157 12.08 3.12 -9.79
N PRO A 158 10.83 2.94 -9.31
CA PRO A 158 10.58 2.21 -8.07
C PRO A 158 10.86 0.71 -8.23
N GLU A 159 10.98 0.00 -7.13
CA GLU A 159 10.79 -1.44 -7.12
C GLU A 159 9.34 -1.75 -7.51
N ILE A 160 9.09 -2.73 -8.39
CA ILE A 160 7.73 -3.05 -8.84
C ILE A 160 7.41 -4.50 -8.51
N TYR A 161 6.33 -4.69 -7.77
CA TYR A 161 5.84 -5.99 -7.34
C TYR A 161 4.38 -6.17 -7.70
N TYR A 162 3.97 -7.42 -7.77
CA TYR A 162 2.59 -7.80 -8.06
C TYR A 162 2.03 -8.64 -6.95
N HIS A 163 0.78 -8.38 -6.61
CA HIS A 163 -0.01 -9.22 -5.73
C HIS A 163 -1.00 -10.08 -6.52
N GLU A 164 -1.48 -11.13 -5.90
CA GLU A 164 -2.49 -12.04 -6.42
C GLU A 164 -3.83 -11.74 -5.76
N GLN A 165 -4.88 -11.61 -6.57
CA GLN A 165 -6.26 -11.57 -6.11
C GLN A 165 -6.86 -12.99 -6.20
N ASP A 166 -6.68 -13.78 -5.14
CA ASP A 166 -7.22 -15.12 -4.92
C ASP A 166 -7.51 -15.88 -6.24
N HIS A 167 -8.79 -16.22 -6.47
CA HIS A 167 -9.23 -16.98 -7.64
C HIS A 167 -9.25 -16.20 -8.97
N GLN A 168 -9.06 -14.89 -8.94
CA GLN A 168 -9.14 -14.02 -10.14
C GLN A 168 -7.83 -13.99 -10.91
N SER A 169 -6.71 -13.94 -10.25
CA SER A 169 -5.39 -13.94 -10.90
C SER A 169 -5.06 -15.32 -11.47
N LYS A 170 -4.52 -15.37 -12.68
CA LYS A 170 -4.15 -16.61 -13.38
C LYS A 170 -2.65 -16.73 -13.58
N GLY A 171 -2.12 -17.93 -13.33
CA GLY A 171 -0.71 -18.22 -13.55
C GLY A 171 0.23 -17.37 -12.68
N PHE A 172 -0.21 -16.95 -11.51
CA PHE A 172 0.61 -16.18 -10.59
C PHE A 172 1.87 -16.96 -10.20
N GLN A 173 3.02 -16.32 -10.30
CA GLN A 173 4.33 -16.92 -10.00
C GLN A 173 5.06 -16.05 -8.97
N PRO A 174 4.95 -16.35 -7.67
CA PRO A 174 5.59 -15.58 -6.64
C PRO A 174 7.11 -15.73 -6.65
N ALA A 175 7.80 -14.63 -6.41
CA ALA A 175 9.25 -14.56 -6.20
C ALA A 175 9.60 -14.31 -4.73
N TYR A 176 8.68 -13.69 -3.99
CA TYR A 176 8.84 -13.39 -2.57
C TYR A 176 7.67 -13.95 -1.77
N TRP A 177 8.01 -14.46 -0.59
CA TRP A 177 7.06 -14.96 0.39
C TRP A 177 7.31 -14.24 1.70
N VAL A 178 6.30 -13.64 2.26
CA VAL A 178 6.37 -12.83 3.48
C VAL A 178 5.63 -13.55 4.58
N ASP A 179 6.33 -13.95 5.63
CA ASP A 179 5.69 -14.51 6.83
C ASP A 179 4.90 -13.41 7.54
N ILE A 180 3.58 -13.57 7.59
CA ILE A 180 2.65 -12.65 8.24
C ILE A 180 2.05 -13.25 9.51
N THR A 181 2.56 -14.37 9.98
CA THR A 181 1.99 -15.12 11.13
C THR A 181 1.84 -14.22 12.36
N SER A 182 2.77 -13.32 12.60
CA SER A 182 2.75 -12.42 13.76
C SER A 182 1.67 -11.32 13.69
N VAL A 183 1.13 -11.05 12.52
CA VAL A 183 0.14 -9.99 12.27
C VAL A 183 -1.20 -10.51 11.71
N GLU A 184 -1.33 -11.82 11.49
CA GLU A 184 -2.51 -12.40 10.85
C GLU A 184 -3.80 -12.15 11.63
N GLU A 185 -3.78 -12.22 12.95
CA GLU A 185 -4.95 -11.95 13.79
C GLU A 185 -5.41 -10.48 13.64
N GLU A 186 -4.47 -9.55 13.57
CA GLU A 186 -4.78 -8.15 13.32
C GLU A 186 -5.28 -7.93 11.89
N LYS A 187 -4.68 -8.59 10.90
CA LYS A 187 -5.14 -8.59 9.51
C LYS A 187 -6.60 -9.07 9.39
N GLU A 188 -6.94 -10.21 10.01
CA GLU A 188 -8.32 -10.74 10.02
C GLU A 188 -9.31 -9.72 10.57
N ARG A 189 -8.98 -9.08 11.69
CA ARG A 189 -9.83 -8.04 12.30
C ARG A 189 -10.02 -6.84 11.36
N ILE A 190 -8.99 -6.43 10.63
CA ILE A 190 -9.06 -5.31 9.70
C ILE A 190 -9.87 -5.68 8.44
N ILE A 191 -9.66 -6.87 7.86
CA ILE A 191 -10.46 -7.39 6.74
C ILE A 191 -11.97 -7.40 7.10
N GLY A 192 -12.31 -7.68 8.34
CA GLY A 192 -13.68 -7.64 8.83
C GLY A 192 -14.39 -6.29 8.67
N LEU A 193 -13.66 -5.19 8.45
CA LEU A 193 -14.21 -3.87 8.18
C LEU A 193 -14.81 -3.73 6.78
N TYR A 194 -14.50 -4.65 5.84
CA TYR A 194 -15.13 -4.72 4.52
C TYR A 194 -16.51 -5.41 4.59
N GLU A 195 -17.41 -4.86 5.39
CA GLU A 195 -18.71 -5.47 5.69
C GLU A 195 -19.58 -5.70 4.45
N CYS A 196 -19.64 -4.73 3.53
CA CYS A 196 -20.50 -4.84 2.34
C CYS A 196 -19.97 -5.82 1.29
N GLN A 197 -18.73 -6.27 1.41
CA GLN A 197 -18.11 -7.32 0.60
C GLN A 197 -18.09 -8.68 1.34
N GLY A 198 -18.84 -8.79 2.43
CA GLY A 198 -19.01 -10.06 3.16
C GLY A 198 -17.85 -10.39 4.08
N GLY A 199 -17.34 -9.41 4.81
CA GLY A 199 -16.16 -9.44 5.67
C GLY A 199 -15.78 -10.80 6.27
N ALA A 200 -16.71 -11.50 6.94
CA ALA A 200 -16.43 -12.83 7.53
C ALA A 200 -16.06 -13.90 6.48
N THR A 201 -16.74 -13.91 5.33
CA THR A 201 -16.44 -14.85 4.23
C THR A 201 -15.08 -14.49 3.61
N TYR A 202 -14.79 -13.20 3.49
CA TYR A 202 -13.53 -12.70 2.95
C TYR A 202 -12.36 -13.05 3.88
N ILE A 203 -12.53 -12.93 5.20
CA ILE A 203 -11.57 -13.42 6.20
C ILE A 203 -11.25 -14.89 5.95
N ALA A 204 -12.27 -15.74 5.84
CA ALA A 204 -12.09 -17.18 5.65
C ALA A 204 -11.33 -17.51 4.36
N ALA A 205 -11.61 -16.81 3.26
CA ALA A 205 -10.92 -16.99 1.99
C ALA A 205 -9.43 -16.59 2.10
N ASN A 206 -9.15 -15.40 2.65
CA ASN A 206 -7.77 -14.93 2.86
C ASN A 206 -6.98 -15.85 3.80
N LYS A 207 -7.59 -16.29 4.89
CA LYS A 207 -6.96 -17.22 5.85
C LYS A 207 -6.57 -18.55 5.20
N ARG A 208 -7.46 -19.10 4.37
CA ARG A 208 -7.19 -20.34 3.62
C ARG A 208 -6.05 -20.13 2.63
N LEU A 209 -6.07 -19.02 1.86
CA LEU A 209 -5.02 -18.73 0.89
C LEU A 209 -3.66 -18.53 1.58
N ASN A 210 -3.60 -17.73 2.63
CA ASN A 210 -2.35 -17.40 3.29
C ASN A 210 -1.80 -18.56 4.15
N GLY A 211 -2.68 -19.35 4.82
CA GLY A 211 -2.27 -20.44 5.67
C GLY A 211 -2.15 -21.76 4.91
N ASP A 212 -3.26 -22.28 4.39
CA ASP A 212 -3.31 -23.61 3.79
C ASP A 212 -2.54 -23.72 2.48
N PHE A 213 -2.44 -22.65 1.73
CA PHE A 213 -1.75 -22.66 0.45
C PHE A 213 -0.37 -22.02 0.53
N ARG A 214 -0.27 -20.73 0.89
CA ARG A 214 0.99 -19.99 0.84
C ARG A 214 1.93 -20.37 1.97
N GLY A 215 1.46 -20.38 3.21
CA GLY A 215 2.30 -20.68 4.37
C GLY A 215 2.95 -22.07 4.30
N ARG A 216 2.22 -23.08 3.80
CA ARG A 216 2.74 -24.44 3.65
C ARG A 216 3.73 -24.60 2.50
N ASN A 217 3.67 -23.76 1.49
CA ASN A 217 4.53 -23.86 0.31
C ASN A 217 5.85 -23.06 0.43
N MET A 218 6.11 -22.42 1.56
CA MET A 218 7.42 -21.81 1.80
C MET A 218 8.50 -22.87 2.02
N LEU A 219 9.75 -22.54 1.67
CA LEU A 219 10.92 -23.40 1.92
C LEU A 219 11.07 -23.80 3.41
N LYS A 220 10.72 -22.87 4.30
CA LYS A 220 10.49 -23.13 5.71
C LYS A 220 9.01 -22.84 5.96
N PRO A 221 8.16 -23.85 6.09
CA PRO A 221 6.72 -23.65 6.30
C PRO A 221 6.43 -22.77 7.51
N VAL A 222 5.56 -21.78 7.30
CA VAL A 222 5.04 -20.88 8.33
C VAL A 222 3.53 -21.05 8.41
N LYS A 223 2.91 -20.47 9.44
CA LYS A 223 1.47 -20.60 9.61
C LYS A 223 0.71 -19.81 8.56
N PHE A 224 1.13 -18.57 8.29
CA PHE A 224 0.52 -17.68 7.30
C PHE A 224 1.58 -16.93 6.52
N ALA A 225 1.39 -16.79 5.20
CA ALA A 225 2.26 -16.01 4.33
C ALA A 225 1.48 -15.28 3.24
N GLU A 226 1.93 -14.09 2.89
CA GLU A 226 1.59 -13.41 1.65
C GLU A 226 2.66 -13.66 0.60
N ALA A 227 2.29 -13.58 -0.68
CA ALA A 227 3.19 -13.89 -1.80
C ALA A 227 3.16 -12.77 -2.84
N TYR A 228 4.34 -12.43 -3.34
CA TYR A 228 4.53 -11.33 -4.29
C TYR A 228 5.38 -11.79 -5.47
N ALA A 229 4.93 -11.48 -6.67
CA ALA A 229 5.74 -11.60 -7.87
C ALA A 229 6.53 -10.31 -8.11
N VAL A 230 7.55 -10.37 -8.95
CA VAL A 230 8.41 -9.23 -9.26
C VAL A 230 8.36 -8.90 -10.73
N TYR A 231 8.40 -7.61 -11.06
CA TYR A 231 8.53 -7.17 -12.44
C TYR A 231 9.93 -7.50 -12.97
N PRO A 232 10.06 -8.29 -14.04
CA PRO A 232 11.37 -8.62 -14.63
C PRO A 232 12.04 -7.36 -15.16
N GLY A 233 13.24 -7.05 -14.67
CA GLY A 233 14.01 -5.87 -15.08
C GLY A 233 13.73 -4.60 -14.27
N ALA A 234 12.86 -4.63 -13.27
CA ALA A 234 12.82 -3.57 -12.29
C ALA A 234 14.15 -3.51 -11.54
N ALA A 235 14.61 -2.31 -11.20
CA ALA A 235 15.81 -2.12 -10.41
C ALA A 235 15.64 -2.75 -9.03
N GLN A 236 16.08 -3.98 -8.90
CA GLN A 236 16.19 -4.65 -7.62
C GLN A 236 17.56 -4.28 -7.06
N GLY A 237 17.61 -3.28 -6.21
CA GLY A 237 18.80 -3.00 -5.43
C GLY A 237 19.18 -4.19 -4.56
N ALA A 238 20.41 -4.23 -4.07
CA ALA A 238 20.87 -5.24 -3.12
C ALA A 238 20.04 -5.29 -1.82
N LYS A 239 19.18 -4.30 -1.60
CA LYS A 239 18.22 -4.20 -0.50
C LYS A 239 16.83 -3.90 -1.08
N CYS A 240 16.03 -4.94 -1.31
CA CYS A 240 14.60 -4.79 -1.63
C CYS A 240 13.78 -4.53 -0.36
N ILE A 241 12.55 -3.99 -0.53
CA ILE A 241 11.67 -3.68 0.62
C ILE A 241 11.45 -4.89 1.54
N PHE A 242 11.38 -6.12 1.00
CA PHE A 242 11.20 -7.34 1.79
C PHE A 242 12.41 -7.68 2.67
N SER A 243 13.62 -7.26 2.30
CA SER A 243 14.83 -7.50 3.10
C SER A 243 14.89 -6.65 4.37
N GLU A 244 14.05 -5.62 4.44
CA GLU A 244 14.00 -4.66 5.56
C GLU A 244 12.85 -4.96 6.54
N LEU A 245 12.01 -5.94 6.23
CA LEU A 245 10.94 -6.38 7.12
C LEU A 245 11.49 -7.09 8.37
N PRO A 246 10.70 -7.14 9.47
CA PRO A 246 11.04 -7.97 10.62
C PRO A 246 11.23 -9.42 10.17
N ARG A 247 12.33 -10.05 10.59
CA ARG A 247 12.49 -11.49 10.38
C ARG A 247 11.75 -12.21 11.48
N PRO A 248 11.02 -13.29 11.17
CA PRO A 248 10.45 -14.14 12.20
C PRO A 248 11.60 -14.72 13.07
N GLU A 249 11.38 -14.74 14.37
CA GLU A 249 12.27 -15.34 15.35
C GLU A 249 12.40 -16.86 15.18
#